data_8ecd53de1f1488ff4fa75eaadac784e2
#
_entry.id   8ecd53de1f1488ff4fa75eaadac784e2
#
_cell.length_a   1.000
_cell.length_b   1.000
_cell.length_c   1.000
_cell.angle_alpha   90.00
_cell.angle_beta   90.00
_cell.angle_gamma   90.00
#
_symmetry.space_group_name_H-M   'P 1'
#
loop_
_entity.id
_entity.type
_entity.pdbx_description
1 polymer ?
#
loop_
_entity_poly.entity_id
_entity_poly.type
_entity_poly.pdbx_seq_one_letter_code
_entity_poly.pdbx_strand_id
1 'polypeptide(L)'
;SAASDVYKRQVERQQKVKEELYLYLLQKREENELSQAFTAYNTRVITAPRGSALPTAPNKKNILLVAFALGLLVPAVIIFMQENMNTKVRGKKDLENLSVPYLGEIPLYSNNKKKKNKSQEKTIVVEEGNRNIINEAFRVLRSNVDFMKNKNTDQKVFVITSFNPGSGKSFFSVNIATSFAIKGKKVLVIDGDLRHGSTSAYVGSPKKGLSDYLGNRVANWNEALVIDKKHANLHVLPAGTIPPNPTELLEDEKFATLMQILRNEYDYIFVDCPPIDIVADTQIIEQYADRTLFVVRAGLLDRSLLSELESIYLEKRFKNLSVILNGTESSGGRY
;
A
#
# COMPACT_ATOMS: atom_id res chain seq x y z
N SER A 1 -48.70 -124.10 35.40
CA SER A 1 -49.91 -123.39 35.77
C SER A 1 -49.86 -121.94 35.08
N ALA A 2 -50.96 -121.59 34.47
CA ALA A 2 -51.06 -120.47 33.58
C ALA A 2 -50.56 -119.08 34.16
N ALA A 3 -50.59 -118.80 35.44
CA ALA A 3 -50.14 -117.64 36.13
C ALA A 3 -48.58 -117.45 36.12
N SER A 4 -47.87 -118.62 36.21
CA SER A 4 -46.39 -118.58 36.12
C SER A 4 -45.88 -118.26 34.73
N ASP A 5 -46.62 -118.69 33.68
CA ASP A 5 -46.22 -118.41 32.28
C ASP A 5 -46.49 -116.92 31.86
N VAL A 6 -47.55 -116.33 32.43
CA VAL A 6 -47.84 -114.89 32.21
C VAL A 6 -46.79 -114.07 32.92
N TYR A 7 -46.37 -114.38 34.11
CA TYR A 7 -45.32 -113.71 34.85
C TYR A 7 -43.95 -113.76 34.10
N LYS A 8 -43.59 -114.97 33.61
CA LYS A 8 -42.36 -115.14 32.82
C LYS A 8 -42.40 -114.29 31.56
N ARG A 9 -43.51 -114.34 30.84
CA ARG A 9 -43.64 -113.44 29.60
C ARG A 9 -43.57 -111.98 29.96
N GLN A 10 -44.05 -111.52 31.10
CA GLN A 10 -44.00 -110.16 31.55
C GLN A 10 -42.56 -109.76 31.91
N VAL A 11 -41.83 -110.65 32.59
CA VAL A 11 -40.39 -110.40 32.92
C VAL A 11 -39.54 -110.41 31.65
N GLU A 12 -39.80 -111.37 30.74
CA GLU A 12 -39.09 -111.39 29.44
C GLU A 12 -39.34 -110.11 28.60
N ARG A 13 -40.59 -109.62 28.60
CA ARG A 13 -40.90 -108.36 27.97
C ARG A 13 -40.17 -107.20 28.63
N GLN A 14 -40.17 -107.12 29.93
CA GLN A 14 -39.43 -106.07 30.66
C GLN A 14 -37.94 -106.18 30.43
N GLN A 15 -37.42 -107.41 30.39
CA GLN A 15 -35.99 -107.59 30.09
C GLN A 15 -35.65 -107.13 28.65
N LYS A 16 -36.49 -107.55 27.71
CA LYS A 16 -36.29 -107.11 26.27
C LYS A 16 -36.38 -105.60 26.08
N VAL A 17 -37.36 -104.94 26.75
CA VAL A 17 -37.48 -103.50 26.71
C VAL A 17 -36.27 -102.78 27.36
N LYS A 18 -35.75 -103.32 28.45
CA LYS A 18 -34.55 -102.82 29.11
C LYS A 18 -33.32 -103.02 28.25
N GLU A 19 -33.21 -104.13 27.55
CA GLU A 19 -32.11 -104.45 26.64
C GLU A 19 -32.16 -103.57 25.42
N GLU A 20 -33.31 -103.33 24.82
CA GLU A 20 -33.53 -102.39 23.73
C GLU A 20 -33.21 -100.94 24.14
N LEU A 21 -33.65 -100.56 25.35
CA LEU A 21 -33.36 -99.25 25.91
C LEU A 21 -31.85 -99.06 26.17
N TYR A 22 -31.20 -100.09 26.68
CA TYR A 22 -29.77 -100.09 26.94
C TYR A 22 -28.99 -99.92 25.64
N LEU A 23 -29.31 -100.69 24.62
CA LEU A 23 -28.71 -100.59 23.28
C LEU A 23 -28.94 -99.21 22.68
N TYR A 24 -30.16 -98.68 22.82
CA TYR A 24 -30.46 -97.28 22.32
C TYR A 24 -29.69 -96.25 23.07
N LEU A 25 -29.53 -96.33 24.37
CA LEU A 25 -28.75 -95.42 25.17
C LEU A 25 -27.23 -95.50 24.86
N LEU A 26 -26.75 -96.72 24.58
CA LEU A 26 -25.36 -96.94 24.18
C LEU A 26 -25.11 -96.34 22.82
N GLN A 27 -26.01 -96.59 21.88
CA GLN A 27 -25.92 -95.96 20.56
C GLN A 27 -25.93 -94.37 20.62
N LYS A 28 -26.81 -93.83 21.46
CA LYS A 28 -26.88 -92.37 21.68
C LYS A 28 -25.66 -91.85 22.37
N ARG A 29 -25.03 -92.61 23.26
CA ARG A 29 -23.76 -92.25 23.85
C ARG A 29 -22.63 -92.18 22.81
N GLU A 30 -22.57 -93.25 21.99
CA GLU A 30 -21.54 -93.25 20.90
C GLU A 30 -21.77 -92.19 19.90
N GLU A 31 -23.02 -91.89 19.51
CA GLU A 31 -23.34 -90.73 18.64
C GLU A 31 -22.89 -89.39 19.26
N ASN A 32 -23.12 -89.21 20.57
CA ASN A 32 -22.69 -88.03 21.29
C ASN A 32 -21.17 -87.93 21.40
N GLU A 33 -20.46 -89.00 21.67
CA GLU A 33 -18.99 -89.03 21.73
C GLU A 33 -18.40 -88.75 20.34
N LEU A 34 -18.99 -89.34 19.30
CA LEU A 34 -18.63 -89.01 17.92
C LEU A 34 -18.93 -87.56 17.57
N SER A 35 -20.09 -87.02 17.95
CA SER A 35 -20.46 -85.61 17.72
C SER A 35 -19.53 -84.66 18.46
N GLN A 36 -19.10 -84.97 19.67
CA GLN A 36 -18.10 -84.19 20.40
C GLN A 36 -16.71 -84.28 19.76
N ALA A 37 -16.34 -85.50 19.26
CA ALA A 37 -15.05 -85.66 18.54
C ALA A 37 -15.06 -84.94 17.18
N PHE A 38 -16.21 -84.81 16.51
CA PHE A 38 -16.40 -84.11 15.26
C PHE A 38 -16.72 -82.63 15.42
N THR A 39 -16.96 -82.11 16.63
CA THR A 39 -16.85 -80.65 16.86
C THR A 39 -15.38 -80.23 16.81
N ALA A 40 -14.80 -80.54 15.70
CA ALA A 40 -13.52 -79.87 15.36
C ALA A 40 -13.75 -78.37 15.30
N TYR A 41 -13.06 -77.64 16.12
CA TYR A 41 -12.98 -76.19 15.96
C TYR A 41 -12.53 -75.93 14.55
N ASN A 42 -13.46 -75.54 13.66
CA ASN A 42 -13.17 -75.18 12.29
C ASN A 42 -12.33 -73.89 12.21
N THR A 43 -12.09 -73.26 13.35
CA THR A 43 -11.26 -72.09 13.48
C THR A 43 -10.11 -72.32 14.43
N ARG A 44 -8.91 -72.43 13.89
CA ARG A 44 -7.69 -72.39 14.68
C ARG A 44 -7.22 -70.95 14.74
N VAL A 45 -7.14 -70.37 15.91
CA VAL A 45 -6.48 -69.09 16.12
C VAL A 45 -5.00 -69.25 15.76
N ILE A 46 -4.62 -68.88 14.57
CA ILE A 46 -3.24 -68.98 14.08
C ILE A 46 -2.37 -67.96 14.82
N THR A 47 -2.91 -66.79 15.07
CA THR A 47 -2.28 -65.73 15.89
C THR A 47 -3.32 -65.03 16.72
N ALA A 48 -3.07 -64.93 18.02
CA ALA A 48 -3.92 -64.08 18.87
C ALA A 48 -3.85 -62.63 18.38
N PRO A 49 -4.97 -61.88 18.36
CA PRO A 49 -4.93 -60.46 18.00
C PRO A 49 -3.98 -59.73 18.94
N ARG A 50 -2.86 -59.22 18.36
CA ARG A 50 -1.89 -58.44 19.09
C ARG A 50 -2.10 -56.99 18.70
N GLY A 51 -2.52 -56.17 19.62
CA GLY A 51 -2.50 -54.71 19.49
C GLY A 51 -1.07 -54.23 19.68
N SER A 52 -0.65 -53.26 18.88
CA SER A 52 0.58 -52.50 19.15
C SER A 52 0.42 -51.73 20.46
N ALA A 53 1.39 -51.82 21.36
CA ALA A 53 1.41 -51.04 22.60
C ALA A 53 1.52 -49.51 22.32
N LEU A 54 1.95 -49.15 21.11
CA LEU A 54 2.05 -47.76 20.66
C LEU A 54 0.99 -47.51 19.60
N PRO A 55 0.29 -46.36 19.63
CA PRO A 55 -0.67 -45.97 18.60
C PRO A 55 0.02 -45.84 17.26
N THR A 56 -0.46 -46.55 16.24
CA THR A 56 0.07 -46.48 14.87
C THR A 56 -0.44 -45.26 14.10
N ALA A 57 -1.55 -44.69 14.53
CA ALA A 57 -2.15 -43.48 13.98
C ALA A 57 -2.88 -42.68 15.10
N PRO A 58 -2.91 -41.35 15.04
CA PRO A 58 -2.24 -40.47 14.08
C PRO A 58 -0.73 -40.30 14.35
N ASN A 59 0.07 -40.18 13.30
CA ASN A 59 1.52 -39.95 13.43
C ASN A 59 1.79 -38.49 13.82
N LYS A 60 2.03 -38.23 15.09
CA LYS A 60 2.24 -36.89 15.65
C LYS A 60 3.34 -36.12 14.94
N LYS A 61 4.45 -36.77 14.52
CA LYS A 61 5.56 -36.14 13.81
C LYS A 61 5.13 -35.61 12.45
N ASN A 62 4.34 -36.39 11.70
CA ASN A 62 3.87 -35.96 10.38
C ASN A 62 2.86 -34.83 10.49
N ILE A 63 1.97 -34.88 11.47
CA ILE A 63 1.01 -33.78 11.72
C ILE A 63 1.75 -32.49 12.06
N LEU A 64 2.75 -32.57 12.95
CA LEU A 64 3.54 -31.40 13.33
C LEU A 64 4.32 -30.84 12.14
N LEU A 65 4.89 -31.70 11.30
CA LEU A 65 5.63 -31.29 10.12
C LEU A 65 4.73 -30.62 9.08
N VAL A 66 3.54 -31.18 8.83
CA VAL A 66 2.54 -30.58 7.93
C VAL A 66 2.04 -29.25 8.48
N ALA A 67 1.74 -29.17 9.78
CA ALA A 67 1.32 -27.93 10.41
C ALA A 67 2.40 -26.85 10.33
N PHE A 68 3.66 -27.20 10.53
CA PHE A 68 4.81 -26.29 10.39
C PHE A 68 5.00 -25.83 8.95
N ALA A 69 4.92 -26.77 7.99
CA ALA A 69 5.03 -26.42 6.57
C ALA A 69 3.90 -25.48 6.13
N LEU A 70 2.66 -25.75 6.51
CA LEU A 70 1.53 -24.85 6.22
C LEU A 70 1.66 -23.52 6.93
N GLY A 71 2.14 -23.51 8.17
CA GLY A 71 2.39 -22.30 8.96
C GLY A 71 3.42 -21.35 8.31
N LEU A 72 4.38 -21.88 7.57
CA LEU A 72 5.35 -21.08 6.79
C LEU A 72 4.84 -20.76 5.38
N LEU A 73 4.20 -21.71 4.73
CA LEU A 73 3.77 -21.56 3.33
C LEU A 73 2.64 -20.54 3.18
N VAL A 74 1.66 -20.55 4.07
CA VAL A 74 0.52 -19.61 3.99
C VAL A 74 0.97 -18.15 4.10
N PRO A 75 1.75 -17.72 5.11
CA PRO A 75 2.28 -16.36 5.15
C PRO A 75 3.15 -16.01 3.94
N ALA A 76 4.00 -16.95 3.49
CA ALA A 76 4.85 -16.74 2.32
C ALA A 76 4.03 -16.48 1.05
N VAL A 77 2.97 -17.25 0.82
CA VAL A 77 2.05 -17.06 -0.31
C VAL A 77 1.31 -15.72 -0.20
N ILE A 78 0.84 -15.35 0.99
CA ILE A 78 0.18 -14.06 1.22
C ILE A 78 1.11 -12.90 0.90
N ILE A 79 2.36 -12.92 1.40
CA ILE A 79 3.37 -11.89 1.13
C ILE A 79 3.69 -11.84 -0.36
N PHE A 80 3.88 -13.00 -1.01
CA PHE A 80 4.15 -13.10 -2.44
C PHE A 80 3.00 -12.52 -3.28
N MET A 81 1.75 -12.81 -2.92
CA MET A 81 0.58 -12.24 -3.59
C MET A 81 0.51 -10.72 -3.39
N GLN A 82 0.69 -10.22 -2.16
CA GLN A 82 0.69 -8.79 -1.88
C GLN A 82 1.78 -8.06 -2.66
N GLU A 83 2.98 -8.66 -2.78
CA GLU A 83 4.11 -8.10 -3.52
C GLU A 83 3.81 -8.02 -5.02
N ASN A 84 3.28 -9.10 -5.61
CA ASN A 84 2.97 -9.16 -7.04
C ASN A 84 1.70 -8.40 -7.44
N MET A 85 0.73 -8.26 -6.54
CA MET A 85 -0.49 -7.49 -6.79
C MET A 85 -0.32 -5.98 -6.58
N ASN A 86 0.83 -5.54 -6.08
CA ASN A 86 1.07 -4.12 -5.88
C ASN A 86 1.43 -3.44 -7.21
N THR A 87 0.46 -2.73 -7.76
CA THR A 87 0.57 -1.98 -9.03
C THR A 87 1.18 -0.59 -8.87
N LYS A 88 1.54 -0.18 -7.64
CA LYS A 88 2.00 1.19 -7.37
C LYS A 88 3.48 1.38 -7.67
N VAL A 89 3.82 2.59 -8.07
CA VAL A 89 5.22 3.05 -8.16
C VAL A 89 5.86 2.98 -6.78
N ARG A 90 7.05 2.37 -6.68
CA ARG A 90 7.76 2.20 -5.40
C ARG A 90 9.05 2.98 -5.32
N GLY A 91 9.75 3.13 -6.43
CA GLY A 91 11.08 3.71 -6.43
C GLY A 91 11.54 4.18 -7.80
N LYS A 92 12.78 4.68 -7.84
CA LYS A 92 13.41 5.18 -9.06
C LYS A 92 13.38 4.18 -10.23
N LYS A 93 13.53 2.88 -9.94
CA LYS A 93 13.54 1.82 -10.96
C LYS A 93 12.27 1.79 -11.82
N ASP A 94 11.13 2.13 -11.25
CA ASP A 94 9.86 2.19 -11.99
C ASP A 94 9.84 3.35 -13.02
N LEU A 95 10.68 4.37 -12.82
CA LEU A 95 10.79 5.56 -13.68
C LEU A 95 11.95 5.48 -14.69
N GLU A 96 12.84 4.50 -14.59
CA GLU A 96 14.05 4.39 -15.41
C GLU A 96 13.77 4.21 -16.92
N ASN A 97 12.60 3.65 -17.26
CA ASN A 97 12.19 3.42 -18.64
C ASN A 97 11.51 4.64 -19.27
N LEU A 98 11.29 5.71 -18.53
CA LEU A 98 10.68 6.93 -19.05
C LEU A 98 11.74 7.85 -19.67
N SER A 99 11.37 8.48 -20.77
CA SER A 99 12.21 9.53 -21.41
C SER A 99 12.18 10.85 -20.64
N VAL A 100 11.24 11.00 -19.70
CA VAL A 100 11.08 12.18 -18.86
C VAL A 100 12.31 12.37 -17.97
N PRO A 101 12.96 13.54 -17.96
CA PRO A 101 14.09 13.81 -17.10
C PRO A 101 13.75 13.62 -15.61
N TYR A 102 14.51 12.76 -14.95
CA TYR A 102 14.39 12.52 -13.51
C TYR A 102 15.19 13.55 -12.72
N LEU A 103 14.52 14.30 -11.86
CA LEU A 103 15.14 15.40 -11.09
C LEU A 103 15.73 14.90 -9.77
N GLY A 104 15.08 13.94 -9.13
CA GLY A 104 15.50 13.39 -7.84
C GLY A 104 14.35 12.84 -7.02
N GLU A 105 14.68 12.44 -5.80
CA GLU A 105 13.70 11.85 -4.88
C GLU A 105 13.71 12.51 -3.50
N ILE A 106 12.56 12.41 -2.84
CA ILE A 106 12.35 12.87 -1.47
C ILE A 106 11.96 11.67 -0.64
N PRO A 107 12.75 11.32 0.40
CA PRO A 107 12.40 10.24 1.32
C PRO A 107 11.09 10.49 2.05
N LEU A 108 10.43 9.43 2.48
CA LEU A 108 9.22 9.51 3.29
C LEU A 108 9.52 10.24 4.61
N TYR A 109 8.91 11.39 4.78
CA TYR A 109 9.00 12.15 6.01
C TYR A 109 7.89 11.72 6.97
N SER A 110 8.28 11.06 8.07
CA SER A 110 7.38 10.72 9.18
C SER A 110 7.68 11.62 10.38
N ASN A 111 6.76 12.50 10.70
CA ASN A 111 6.89 13.36 11.90
C ASN A 111 6.45 12.58 13.15
N ASN A 112 7.35 11.75 13.68
CA ASN A 112 7.09 10.95 14.91
C ASN A 112 6.82 11.78 16.18
N LYS A 113 7.06 13.10 16.15
CA LYS A 113 6.91 13.96 17.33
C LYS A 113 5.50 14.46 17.61
N LYS A 114 4.50 14.22 16.72
CA LYS A 114 3.17 14.84 16.80
C LYS A 114 1.99 13.90 17.04
N LYS A 115 2.18 12.78 17.77
CA LYS A 115 1.02 11.95 18.20
C LYS A 115 0.14 12.59 19.29
N LYS A 116 0.43 13.78 19.79
CA LYS A 116 -0.27 14.34 20.97
C LYS A 116 -1.15 15.58 20.73
N ASN A 117 -1.09 16.26 19.59
CA ASN A 117 -1.96 17.43 19.38
C ASN A 117 -2.70 17.36 18.02
N LYS A 118 -4.02 17.50 18.10
CA LYS A 118 -5.01 17.34 17.04
C LYS A 118 -5.05 18.46 15.97
N SER A 119 -4.16 19.42 15.98
CA SER A 119 -3.98 20.40 14.89
C SER A 119 -2.73 20.05 14.10
N GLN A 120 -2.91 19.40 12.96
CA GLN A 120 -1.84 19.18 11.98
C GLN A 120 -1.51 20.51 11.29
N GLU A 121 -0.83 21.42 11.96
CA GLU A 121 -0.20 22.54 11.26
C GLU A 121 0.84 21.97 10.30
N LYS A 122 0.66 22.25 9.02
CA LYS A 122 1.65 21.93 8.00
C LYS A 122 2.90 22.74 8.32
N THR A 123 4.05 22.07 8.38
CA THR A 123 5.31 22.68 8.81
C THR A 123 6.34 22.57 7.70
N ILE A 124 7.08 23.65 7.46
CA ILE A 124 8.28 23.66 6.63
C ILE A 124 9.34 22.83 7.35
N VAL A 125 9.93 21.86 6.65
CA VAL A 125 10.91 20.91 7.23
C VAL A 125 12.35 21.23 6.83
N VAL A 126 12.53 22.02 5.78
CA VAL A 126 13.85 22.49 5.34
C VAL A 126 14.28 23.62 6.24
N GLU A 127 15.45 23.46 6.87
CA GLU A 127 16.01 24.40 7.82
C GLU A 127 17.50 24.65 7.52
N GLU A 128 17.95 25.86 7.78
CA GLU A 128 19.36 26.22 7.61
C GLU A 128 20.25 25.42 8.59
N GLY A 129 21.36 24.90 8.09
CA GLY A 129 22.32 24.15 8.90
C GLY A 129 21.90 22.73 9.22
N ASN A 130 20.65 22.33 8.98
CA ASN A 130 20.18 20.98 9.24
C ASN A 130 20.69 20.01 8.14
N ARG A 131 21.31 18.87 8.58
CA ARG A 131 21.89 17.84 7.71
C ARG A 131 21.11 16.52 7.71
N ASN A 132 19.85 16.55 8.10
CA ASN A 132 19.03 15.35 8.02
C ASN A 132 18.78 14.96 6.55
N ILE A 133 18.35 13.74 6.34
CA ILE A 133 18.15 13.15 5.01
C ILE A 133 17.20 13.97 4.11
N ILE A 134 16.18 14.60 4.72
CA ILE A 134 15.21 15.44 4.00
C ILE A 134 15.88 16.75 3.51
N ASN A 135 16.65 17.40 4.38
CA ASN A 135 17.36 18.63 4.01
C ASN A 135 18.38 18.36 2.90
N GLU A 136 19.11 17.24 2.96
CA GLU A 136 20.03 16.84 1.90
C GLU A 136 19.29 16.53 0.59
N ALA A 137 18.15 15.86 0.63
CA ALA A 137 17.33 15.63 -0.56
C ALA A 137 16.93 16.95 -1.25
N PHE A 138 16.47 17.94 -0.48
CA PHE A 138 16.11 19.26 -1.03
C PHE A 138 17.33 20.05 -1.50
N ARG A 139 18.51 19.88 -0.92
CA ARG A 139 19.76 20.47 -1.45
C ARG A 139 20.13 19.91 -2.80
N VAL A 140 20.06 18.58 -2.95
CA VAL A 140 20.31 17.89 -4.23
C VAL A 140 19.29 18.35 -5.26
N LEU A 141 18.00 18.34 -4.92
CA LEU A 141 16.93 18.80 -5.84
C LEU A 141 17.13 20.24 -6.28
N ARG A 142 17.47 21.16 -5.37
CA ARG A 142 17.79 22.54 -5.71
C ARG A 142 18.93 22.62 -6.71
N SER A 143 20.03 21.89 -6.46
CA SER A 143 21.18 21.87 -7.37
C SER A 143 20.79 21.32 -8.74
N ASN A 144 19.94 20.30 -8.79
CA ASN A 144 19.46 19.72 -10.04
C ASN A 144 18.54 20.68 -10.80
N VAL A 145 17.66 21.42 -10.10
CA VAL A 145 16.83 22.47 -10.70
C VAL A 145 17.71 23.57 -11.33
N ASP A 146 18.73 24.01 -10.60
CA ASP A 146 19.68 25.02 -11.12
C ASP A 146 20.47 24.48 -12.32
N PHE A 147 20.94 23.26 -12.25
CA PHE A 147 21.71 22.65 -13.34
C PHE A 147 20.87 22.44 -14.61
N MET A 148 19.59 22.15 -14.47
CA MET A 148 18.68 21.96 -15.61
C MET A 148 18.27 23.29 -16.29
N LYS A 149 18.55 24.41 -15.67
CA LYS A 149 18.30 25.71 -16.32
C LYS A 149 19.16 25.83 -17.58
N ASN A 150 18.51 26.21 -18.66
CA ASN A 150 19.27 26.58 -19.87
C ASN A 150 19.99 27.93 -19.61
N LYS A 151 21.28 27.95 -19.77
CA LYS A 151 22.11 29.16 -19.56
C LYS A 151 21.69 30.37 -20.41
N ASN A 152 20.97 30.13 -21.49
CA ASN A 152 20.54 31.18 -22.45
C ASN A 152 19.09 31.64 -22.18
N THR A 153 18.40 31.12 -21.19
CA THR A 153 17.02 31.47 -20.88
C THR A 153 16.85 31.77 -19.40
N ASP A 154 16.16 32.88 -19.10
CA ASP A 154 15.85 33.28 -17.73
C ASP A 154 14.65 32.47 -17.20
N GLN A 155 14.89 31.21 -16.78
CA GLN A 155 13.89 30.32 -16.22
C GLN A 155 13.63 30.66 -14.76
N LYS A 156 12.47 31.23 -14.47
CA LYS A 156 12.06 31.66 -13.13
C LYS A 156 10.81 31.01 -12.63
N VAL A 157 9.86 30.65 -13.52
CA VAL A 157 8.55 30.17 -13.17
C VAL A 157 8.49 28.62 -13.30
N PHE A 158 8.24 27.95 -12.17
CA PHE A 158 8.16 26.51 -12.07
C PHE A 158 6.75 26.12 -11.62
N VAL A 159 6.02 25.43 -12.48
CA VAL A 159 4.71 24.85 -12.14
C VAL A 159 4.92 23.47 -11.51
N ILE A 160 4.21 23.18 -10.44
CA ILE A 160 4.26 21.90 -9.73
C ILE A 160 2.89 21.26 -9.80
N THR A 161 2.82 20.06 -10.35
CA THR A 161 1.57 19.29 -10.49
C THR A 161 1.79 17.80 -10.31
N SER A 162 0.73 17.00 -10.42
CA SER A 162 0.74 15.52 -10.30
C SER A 162 -0.53 14.94 -10.91
N PHE A 163 -0.62 13.61 -11.01
CA PHE A 163 -1.89 12.95 -11.33
C PHE A 163 -2.86 12.96 -10.14
N ASN A 164 -2.39 12.61 -8.96
CA ASN A 164 -3.26 12.35 -7.82
C ASN A 164 -3.21 13.45 -6.76
N PRO A 165 -4.32 13.74 -6.08
CA PRO A 165 -4.31 14.45 -4.81
C PRO A 165 -3.44 13.70 -3.79
N GLY A 166 -2.82 14.42 -2.86
CA GLY A 166 -1.98 13.79 -1.83
C GLY A 166 -0.59 13.36 -2.30
N SER A 167 -0.19 13.64 -3.55
CA SER A 167 1.16 13.35 -4.06
C SER A 167 2.27 14.14 -3.36
N GLY A 168 1.93 15.19 -2.60
CA GLY A 168 2.89 16.00 -1.86
C GLY A 168 3.41 17.23 -2.62
N LYS A 169 2.66 17.70 -3.61
CA LYS A 169 2.99 18.92 -4.38
C LYS A 169 3.27 20.13 -3.49
N SER A 170 2.33 20.48 -2.63
CA SER A 170 2.46 21.63 -1.72
C SER A 170 3.63 21.48 -0.74
N PHE A 171 3.86 20.24 -0.25
CA PHE A 171 5.03 19.93 0.56
C PHE A 171 6.33 20.20 -0.22
N PHE A 172 6.38 19.72 -1.46
CA PHE A 172 7.53 19.96 -2.34
C PHE A 172 7.72 21.45 -2.64
N SER A 173 6.64 22.15 -3.05
CA SER A 173 6.66 23.55 -3.44
C SER A 173 7.25 24.45 -2.37
N VAL A 174 6.75 24.34 -1.16
CA VAL A 174 7.18 25.19 -0.04
C VAL A 174 8.61 24.85 0.40
N ASN A 175 8.97 23.56 0.46
CA ASN A 175 10.29 23.16 0.93
C ASN A 175 11.40 23.41 -0.11
N ILE A 176 11.14 23.23 -1.40
CA ILE A 176 12.11 23.61 -2.44
C ILE A 176 12.32 25.13 -2.48
N ALA A 177 11.23 25.90 -2.38
CA ALA A 177 11.30 27.34 -2.29
C ALA A 177 12.13 27.81 -1.08
N THR A 178 11.90 27.22 0.09
CA THR A 178 12.69 27.47 1.30
C THR A 178 14.17 27.16 1.08
N SER A 179 14.49 26.06 0.39
CA SER A 179 15.87 25.67 0.08
C SER A 179 16.60 26.74 -0.78
N PHE A 180 15.89 27.40 -1.69
CA PHE A 180 16.42 28.53 -2.46
C PHE A 180 16.51 29.81 -1.63
N ALA A 181 15.50 30.11 -0.81
CA ALA A 181 15.48 31.29 0.05
C ALA A 181 16.64 31.31 1.06
N ILE A 182 17.00 30.14 1.64
CA ILE A 182 18.17 29.98 2.51
C ILE A 182 19.49 30.36 1.78
N LYS A 183 19.53 30.22 0.46
CA LYS A 183 20.69 30.63 -0.37
C LYS A 183 20.63 32.08 -0.80
N GLY A 184 19.79 32.89 -0.19
CA GLY A 184 19.68 34.31 -0.43
C GLY A 184 18.92 34.66 -1.71
N LYS A 185 18.24 33.70 -2.36
CA LYS A 185 17.38 34.00 -3.51
C LYS A 185 16.02 34.50 -3.04
N LYS A 186 15.48 35.50 -3.73
CA LYS A 186 14.14 36.02 -3.49
C LYS A 186 13.12 35.09 -4.17
N VAL A 187 12.36 34.35 -3.37
CA VAL A 187 11.51 33.25 -3.84
C VAL A 187 10.05 33.50 -3.50
N LEU A 188 9.17 33.24 -4.45
CA LEU A 188 7.73 33.27 -4.26
C LEU A 188 7.14 31.89 -4.46
N VAL A 189 6.27 31.51 -3.55
CA VAL A 189 5.35 30.35 -3.74
C VAL A 189 3.95 30.88 -3.96
N ILE A 190 3.31 30.47 -5.05
CA ILE A 190 1.92 30.82 -5.37
C ILE A 190 1.06 29.59 -5.16
N ASP A 191 0.00 29.72 -4.39
CA ASP A 191 -1.03 28.69 -4.27
C ASP A 191 -2.01 28.82 -5.44
N GLY A 192 -1.75 28.07 -6.51
CA GLY A 192 -2.57 28.03 -7.72
C GLY A 192 -3.78 27.12 -7.63
N ASP A 193 -3.88 26.29 -6.55
CA ASP A 193 -5.07 25.51 -6.27
C ASP A 193 -6.09 26.37 -5.50
N LEU A 194 -6.80 27.21 -6.22
CA LEU A 194 -7.80 28.12 -5.64
C LEU A 194 -9.01 27.40 -5.01
N ARG A 195 -9.12 26.07 -5.22
CA ARG A 195 -10.22 25.25 -4.69
C ARG A 195 -9.92 24.69 -3.31
N HIS A 196 -8.65 24.36 -3.03
CA HIS A 196 -8.24 23.69 -1.79
C HIS A 196 -7.29 24.50 -0.93
N GLY A 197 -6.50 25.41 -1.51
CA GLY A 197 -5.58 26.25 -0.78
C GLY A 197 -4.54 25.46 0.03
N SER A 198 -3.99 24.39 -0.54
CA SER A 198 -3.14 23.44 0.19
C SER A 198 -1.79 24.04 0.64
N THR A 199 -1.22 24.94 -0.14
CA THR A 199 0.00 25.69 0.19
C THR A 199 -0.29 26.79 1.21
N SER A 200 -1.46 27.41 1.13
CA SER A 200 -1.91 28.44 2.07
C SER A 200 -1.89 27.97 3.53
N ALA A 201 -2.10 26.66 3.76
CA ALA A 201 -2.06 26.07 5.10
C ALA A 201 -0.68 26.15 5.78
N TYR A 202 0.41 26.35 5.03
CA TYR A 202 1.76 26.56 5.59
C TYR A 202 1.96 27.94 6.20
N VAL A 203 1.10 28.90 5.82
CA VAL A 203 1.14 30.29 6.30
C VAL A 203 -0.13 30.68 7.06
N GLY A 204 -0.86 29.70 7.59
CA GLY A 204 -2.04 29.92 8.42
C GLY A 204 -3.35 30.21 7.66
N SER A 205 -3.41 29.84 6.39
CA SER A 205 -4.60 30.00 5.52
C SER A 205 -5.22 31.40 5.59
N PRO A 206 -4.50 32.45 5.20
CA PRO A 206 -5.01 33.82 5.25
C PRO A 206 -6.26 33.98 4.38
N LYS A 207 -7.17 34.84 4.77
CA LYS A 207 -8.39 35.16 4.01
C LYS A 207 -8.10 35.94 2.73
N LYS A 208 -7.05 36.78 2.74
CA LYS A 208 -6.61 37.52 1.55
C LYS A 208 -5.63 36.67 0.77
N GLY A 209 -5.82 36.55 -0.53
CA GLY A 209 -4.95 35.76 -1.40
C GLY A 209 -5.12 36.11 -2.88
N LEU A 210 -4.57 35.24 -3.72
CA LEU A 210 -4.60 35.38 -5.18
C LEU A 210 -6.03 35.57 -5.71
N SER A 211 -6.99 34.77 -5.25
CA SER A 211 -8.38 34.88 -5.69
C SER A 211 -9.02 36.21 -5.34
N ASP A 212 -8.65 36.80 -4.20
CA ASP A 212 -9.20 38.08 -3.76
C ASP A 212 -8.62 39.22 -4.57
N TYR A 213 -7.35 39.14 -4.96
CA TYR A 213 -6.73 40.09 -5.88
C TYR A 213 -7.33 40.00 -7.29
N LEU A 214 -7.43 38.79 -7.84
CA LEU A 214 -7.99 38.59 -9.17
C LEU A 214 -9.49 38.97 -9.22
N GLY A 215 -10.23 38.71 -8.16
CA GLY A 215 -11.64 39.07 -8.01
C GLY A 215 -11.88 40.55 -7.61
N ASN A 216 -10.87 41.43 -7.63
CA ASN A 216 -10.96 42.86 -7.28
C ASN A 216 -11.42 43.13 -5.84
N ARG A 217 -11.29 42.15 -4.91
CA ARG A 217 -11.56 42.33 -3.47
C ARG A 217 -10.37 42.96 -2.73
N VAL A 218 -9.20 42.87 -3.32
CA VAL A 218 -7.94 43.44 -2.85
C VAL A 218 -7.33 44.28 -4.01
N ALA A 219 -6.97 45.51 -3.72
CA ALA A 219 -6.50 46.46 -4.76
C ALA A 219 -5.10 46.08 -5.27
N ASN A 220 -4.20 45.72 -4.35
CA ASN A 220 -2.81 45.41 -4.67
C ASN A 220 -2.50 43.95 -4.21
N TRP A 221 -1.84 43.19 -5.06
CA TRP A 221 -1.44 41.82 -4.76
C TRP A 221 -0.50 41.73 -3.54
N ASN A 222 0.31 42.78 -3.28
CA ASN A 222 1.17 42.86 -2.10
C ASN A 222 0.43 42.80 -0.78
N GLU A 223 -0.83 43.20 -0.73
CA GLU A 223 -1.67 43.10 0.48
C GLU A 223 -2.02 41.67 0.83
N ALA A 224 -1.97 40.75 -0.14
CA ALA A 224 -2.24 39.35 0.01
C ALA A 224 -0.96 38.53 0.27
N LEU A 225 0.21 39.17 0.13
CA LEU A 225 1.50 38.49 0.25
C LEU A 225 1.83 38.19 1.72
N VAL A 226 2.30 37.00 2.00
CA VAL A 226 2.80 36.60 3.31
C VAL A 226 4.30 36.34 3.23
N ILE A 227 5.06 36.99 4.09
CA ILE A 227 6.51 36.77 4.22
C ILE A 227 6.70 35.74 5.34
N ASP A 228 7.49 34.68 5.09
CA ASP A 228 7.78 33.68 6.10
C ASP A 228 8.57 34.27 7.27
N LYS A 229 8.15 33.96 8.50
CA LYS A 229 8.75 34.52 9.71
C LYS A 229 10.20 34.09 9.94
N LYS A 230 10.58 32.93 9.44
CA LYS A 230 11.92 32.36 9.61
C LYS A 230 12.85 32.70 8.44
N HIS A 231 12.30 32.88 7.25
CA HIS A 231 13.05 33.06 6.01
C HIS A 231 12.54 34.32 5.27
N ALA A 232 13.14 35.42 5.52
CA ALA A 232 12.70 36.73 4.93
C ALA A 232 12.65 36.75 3.41
N ASN A 233 13.43 35.92 2.73
CA ASN A 233 13.45 35.80 1.27
C ASN A 233 12.38 34.84 0.72
N LEU A 234 11.63 34.16 1.59
CA LEU A 234 10.51 33.27 1.22
C LEU A 234 9.20 34.03 1.36
N HIS A 235 8.55 34.26 0.25
CA HIS A 235 7.25 34.88 0.17
C HIS A 235 6.22 33.83 -0.30
N VAL A 236 5.00 33.93 0.21
CA VAL A 236 3.88 33.06 -0.20
C VAL A 236 2.70 33.95 -0.60
N LEU A 237 2.17 33.70 -1.78
CA LEU A 237 0.89 34.26 -2.21
C LEU A 237 -0.19 33.17 -2.05
N PRO A 238 -0.95 33.19 -0.96
CA PRO A 238 -1.95 32.16 -0.66
C PRO A 238 -3.12 32.23 -1.64
N ALA A 239 -3.93 31.16 -1.70
CA ALA A 239 -5.11 31.10 -2.55
C ALA A 239 -6.14 32.18 -2.19
N GLY A 240 -6.31 32.46 -0.88
CA GLY A 240 -7.30 33.37 -0.37
C GLY A 240 -8.67 32.74 -0.20
N THR A 241 -9.71 33.54 -0.38
CA THR A 241 -11.10 33.07 -0.33
C THR A 241 -11.41 32.18 -1.52
N ILE A 242 -12.00 31.01 -1.30
CA ILE A 242 -12.40 30.08 -2.38
C ILE A 242 -13.42 30.78 -3.29
N PRO A 243 -13.09 31.03 -4.57
CA PRO A 243 -14.00 31.68 -5.49
C PRO A 243 -14.99 30.69 -6.10
N PRO A 244 -16.16 31.15 -6.56
CA PRO A 244 -17.11 30.31 -7.29
C PRO A 244 -16.61 29.91 -8.70
N ASN A 245 -15.74 30.73 -9.28
CA ASN A 245 -15.25 30.62 -10.66
C ASN A 245 -13.70 30.67 -10.74
N PRO A 246 -12.99 29.68 -10.18
CA PRO A 246 -11.52 29.73 -10.10
C PRO A 246 -10.86 29.73 -11.46
N THR A 247 -11.35 28.95 -12.41
CA THR A 247 -10.79 28.85 -13.77
C THR A 247 -10.84 30.17 -14.51
N GLU A 248 -12.00 30.84 -14.49
CA GLU A 248 -12.19 32.15 -15.14
C GLU A 248 -11.26 33.24 -14.57
N LEU A 249 -11.02 33.20 -13.25
CA LEU A 249 -10.09 34.14 -12.62
C LEU A 249 -8.65 33.96 -13.12
N LEU A 250 -8.26 32.69 -13.36
CA LEU A 250 -6.91 32.37 -13.86
C LEU A 250 -6.75 32.67 -15.36
N GLU A 251 -7.84 32.67 -16.13
CA GLU A 251 -7.87 33.04 -17.54
C GLU A 251 -7.86 34.60 -17.78
N ASP A 252 -8.17 35.36 -16.73
CA ASP A 252 -8.22 36.82 -16.83
C ASP A 252 -6.85 37.42 -17.11
N GLU A 253 -6.79 38.50 -17.93
CA GLU A 253 -5.58 39.26 -18.24
C GLU A 253 -4.88 39.77 -16.99
N LYS A 254 -5.59 39.96 -15.91
CA LYS A 254 -5.05 40.38 -14.63
C LYS A 254 -4.07 39.38 -14.05
N PHE A 255 -4.32 38.08 -14.23
CA PHE A 255 -3.37 37.05 -13.86
C PHE A 255 -2.12 37.08 -14.74
N ALA A 256 -2.26 37.22 -16.04
CA ALA A 256 -1.13 37.37 -16.97
C ALA A 256 -0.25 38.56 -16.60
N THR A 257 -0.86 39.72 -16.33
CA THR A 257 -0.15 40.95 -15.89
C THR A 257 0.56 40.71 -14.57
N LEU A 258 -0.09 40.07 -13.61
CA LEU A 258 0.51 39.72 -12.32
C LEU A 258 1.76 38.84 -12.52
N MET A 259 1.67 37.78 -13.33
CA MET A 259 2.81 36.89 -13.59
C MET A 259 4.00 37.63 -14.21
N GLN A 260 3.76 38.61 -15.07
CA GLN A 260 4.82 39.46 -15.64
C GLN A 260 5.50 40.35 -14.57
N ILE A 261 4.70 40.93 -13.69
CA ILE A 261 5.22 41.74 -12.56
C ILE A 261 6.08 40.87 -11.65
N LEU A 262 5.53 39.71 -11.23
CA LEU A 262 6.21 38.80 -10.31
C LEU A 262 7.54 38.26 -10.91
N ARG A 263 7.56 37.99 -12.21
CA ARG A 263 8.77 37.53 -12.92
C ARG A 263 9.91 38.54 -12.83
N ASN A 264 9.61 39.83 -12.75
CA ASN A 264 10.61 40.90 -12.59
C ASN A 264 11.07 41.06 -11.14
N GLU A 265 10.21 40.70 -10.17
CA GLU A 265 10.49 40.93 -8.75
C GLU A 265 11.19 39.75 -8.05
N TYR A 266 11.05 38.53 -8.57
CA TYR A 266 11.56 37.33 -7.95
C TYR A 266 12.62 36.62 -8.80
N ASP A 267 13.54 35.93 -8.11
CA ASP A 267 14.53 35.05 -8.73
C ASP A 267 13.91 33.70 -9.12
N TYR A 268 12.98 33.20 -8.29
CA TYR A 268 12.25 31.96 -8.48
C TYR A 268 10.80 32.13 -8.07
N ILE A 269 9.90 31.53 -8.85
CA ILE A 269 8.46 31.45 -8.59
C ILE A 269 8.03 30.01 -8.73
N PHE A 270 7.54 29.43 -7.66
CA PHE A 270 6.98 28.08 -7.64
C PHE A 270 5.46 28.18 -7.53
N VAL A 271 4.73 27.63 -8.50
CA VAL A 271 3.27 27.65 -8.52
C VAL A 271 2.77 26.24 -8.21
N ASP A 272 2.14 26.08 -7.05
CA ASP A 272 1.50 24.83 -6.64
C ASP A 272 0.14 24.69 -7.30
N CYS A 273 0.01 23.77 -8.24
CA CYS A 273 -1.20 23.58 -9.04
C CYS A 273 -1.99 22.35 -8.61
N PRO A 274 -3.31 22.30 -8.89
CA PRO A 274 -4.10 21.09 -8.69
C PRO A 274 -3.59 19.93 -9.57
N PRO A 275 -4.02 18.67 -9.29
CA PRO A 275 -3.75 17.54 -10.16
C PRO A 275 -4.29 17.74 -11.58
N ILE A 276 -3.55 17.28 -12.59
CA ILE A 276 -3.87 17.54 -14.01
C ILE A 276 -5.19 16.91 -14.48
N ASP A 277 -5.60 15.80 -13.86
CA ASP A 277 -6.80 15.06 -14.26
C ASP A 277 -8.09 15.66 -13.72
N ILE A 278 -7.99 16.63 -12.81
CA ILE A 278 -9.17 17.14 -12.09
C ILE A 278 -9.72 18.39 -12.73
N VAL A 279 -8.85 19.33 -13.14
CA VAL A 279 -9.26 20.65 -13.63
C VAL A 279 -8.29 21.25 -14.65
N ALA A 280 -8.82 22.13 -15.52
CA ALA A 280 -8.04 22.83 -16.53
C ALA A 280 -7.07 23.89 -15.96
N ASP A 281 -7.20 24.24 -14.68
CA ASP A 281 -6.48 25.31 -14.01
C ASP A 281 -4.95 25.18 -14.18
N THR A 282 -4.43 23.95 -14.10
CA THR A 282 -3.00 23.67 -14.29
C THR A 282 -2.53 24.00 -15.70
N GLN A 283 -3.31 23.71 -16.73
CA GLN A 283 -2.97 24.02 -18.11
C GLN A 283 -2.96 25.53 -18.38
N ILE A 284 -3.85 26.27 -17.74
CA ILE A 284 -3.91 27.73 -17.84
C ILE A 284 -2.67 28.35 -17.19
N ILE A 285 -2.33 27.93 -15.99
CA ILE A 285 -1.16 28.43 -15.26
C ILE A 285 0.14 28.06 -15.96
N GLU A 286 0.21 26.87 -16.56
CA GLU A 286 1.38 26.34 -17.26
C GLU A 286 1.81 27.21 -18.44
N GLN A 287 0.88 27.95 -19.05
CA GLN A 287 1.22 28.90 -20.13
C GLN A 287 2.27 29.95 -19.72
N TYR A 288 2.33 30.27 -18.42
CA TYR A 288 3.28 31.21 -17.84
C TYR A 288 4.54 30.53 -17.30
N ALA A 289 4.61 29.23 -17.32
CA ALA A 289 5.73 28.45 -16.79
C ALA A 289 6.92 28.41 -17.74
N ASP A 290 8.11 28.32 -17.18
CA ASP A 290 9.34 28.00 -17.90
C ASP A 290 9.63 26.49 -17.82
N ARG A 291 9.16 25.82 -16.74
CA ARG A 291 9.34 24.40 -16.49
C ARG A 291 8.21 23.85 -15.65
N THR A 292 7.85 22.61 -15.92
CA THR A 292 6.89 21.87 -15.12
C THR A 292 7.59 20.74 -14.34
N LEU A 293 7.36 20.72 -13.03
CA LEU A 293 7.86 19.71 -12.09
C LEU A 293 6.73 18.78 -11.72
N PHE A 294 6.79 17.54 -12.18
CA PHE A 294 5.75 16.56 -11.98
C PHE A 294 6.06 15.67 -10.78
N VAL A 295 5.21 15.72 -9.76
CA VAL A 295 5.40 14.97 -8.52
C VAL A 295 4.70 13.62 -8.60
N VAL A 296 5.49 12.56 -8.60
CA VAL A 296 5.06 11.15 -8.47
C VAL A 296 5.21 10.73 -7.03
N ARG A 297 4.16 10.18 -6.43
CA ARG A 297 4.21 9.66 -5.06
C ARG A 297 4.41 8.16 -5.05
N ALA A 298 5.50 7.71 -4.40
CA ALA A 298 5.71 6.29 -4.11
C ALA A 298 4.57 5.74 -3.23
N GLY A 299 4.09 4.55 -3.55
CA GLY A 299 2.97 3.91 -2.87
C GLY A 299 1.57 4.46 -3.20
N LEU A 300 1.47 5.54 -4.01
CA LEU A 300 0.20 6.14 -4.38
C LEU A 300 -0.09 6.01 -5.88
N LEU A 301 0.84 6.44 -6.73
CA LEU A 301 0.64 6.44 -8.19
C LEU A 301 0.61 5.01 -8.72
N ASP A 302 -0.39 4.69 -9.54
CA ASP A 302 -0.43 3.43 -10.28
C ASP A 302 0.60 3.45 -11.43
N ARG A 303 1.31 2.32 -11.63
CA ARG A 303 2.30 2.19 -12.72
C ARG A 303 1.67 2.34 -14.11
N SER A 304 0.39 2.03 -14.25
CA SER A 304 -0.32 2.21 -15.52
C SER A 304 -0.31 3.66 -16.01
N LEU A 305 -0.28 4.64 -15.08
CA LEU A 305 -0.23 6.06 -15.39
C LEU A 305 1.16 6.54 -15.85
N LEU A 306 2.20 5.72 -15.73
CA LEU A 306 3.53 6.07 -16.23
C LEU A 306 3.58 6.18 -17.75
N SER A 307 2.79 5.37 -18.46
CA SER A 307 2.65 5.48 -19.93
C SER A 307 1.98 6.79 -20.33
N GLU A 308 1.03 7.27 -19.55
CA GLU A 308 0.40 8.57 -19.77
C GLU A 308 1.38 9.74 -19.50
N LEU A 309 2.18 9.63 -18.43
CA LEU A 309 3.25 10.60 -18.16
C LEU A 309 4.25 10.68 -19.32
N GLU A 310 4.63 9.53 -19.88
CA GLU A 310 5.49 9.46 -21.05
C GLU A 310 4.84 10.13 -22.27
N SER A 311 3.56 9.88 -22.53
CA SER A 311 2.83 10.53 -23.62
C SER A 311 2.77 12.05 -23.46
N ILE A 312 2.48 12.54 -22.24
CA ILE A 312 2.48 13.97 -21.91
C ILE A 312 3.83 14.61 -22.23
N TYR A 313 4.93 13.91 -21.91
CA TYR A 313 6.28 14.39 -22.19
C TYR A 313 6.59 14.40 -23.67
N LEU A 314 6.34 13.32 -24.39
CA LEU A 314 6.63 13.20 -25.82
C LEU A 314 5.79 14.16 -26.66
N GLU A 315 4.55 14.38 -26.29
CA GLU A 315 3.64 15.35 -26.94
C GLU A 315 3.95 16.79 -26.58
N LYS A 316 4.90 17.01 -25.66
CA LYS A 316 5.29 18.35 -25.17
C LYS A 316 4.10 19.16 -24.64
N ARG A 317 3.16 18.48 -23.95
CA ARG A 317 1.98 19.13 -23.38
C ARG A 317 2.31 20.10 -22.25
N PHE A 318 3.47 19.90 -21.59
CA PHE A 318 4.01 20.80 -20.57
C PHE A 318 5.44 21.21 -20.92
N LYS A 319 5.79 22.45 -20.60
CA LYS A 319 7.12 23.01 -20.90
C LYS A 319 8.20 22.38 -20.01
N ASN A 320 9.24 21.87 -20.65
CA ASN A 320 10.43 21.36 -19.96
C ASN A 320 10.09 20.44 -18.78
N LEU A 321 9.17 19.48 -19.00
CA LEU A 321 8.66 18.54 -17.97
C LEU A 321 9.81 17.76 -17.35
N SER A 322 9.83 17.68 -16.04
CA SER A 322 10.75 16.84 -15.26
C SER A 322 10.00 16.16 -14.12
N VAL A 323 10.42 14.96 -13.74
CA VAL A 323 9.74 14.16 -12.71
C VAL A 323 10.51 14.16 -11.40
N ILE A 324 9.76 14.21 -10.30
CA ILE A 324 10.26 14.12 -8.93
C ILE A 324 9.53 12.97 -8.26
N LEU A 325 10.27 12.09 -7.59
CA LEU A 325 9.72 11.00 -6.83
C LEU A 325 9.63 11.38 -5.35
N ASN A 326 8.43 11.39 -4.78
CA ASN A 326 8.18 11.75 -3.39
C ASN A 326 7.77 10.56 -2.55
N GLY A 327 8.25 10.51 -1.30
CA GLY A 327 7.86 9.50 -0.33
C GLY A 327 8.49 8.14 -0.56
N THR A 328 9.72 8.10 -1.06
CA THR A 328 10.49 6.88 -1.16
C THR A 328 10.83 6.33 0.21
N GLU A 329 10.71 5.02 0.38
CA GLU A 329 11.29 4.38 1.55
C GLU A 329 12.80 4.57 1.48
N SER A 330 13.38 5.23 2.48
CA SER A 330 14.82 5.29 2.58
C SER A 330 15.31 3.85 2.77
N SER A 331 15.81 3.24 1.71
CA SER A 331 16.64 2.06 1.87
C SER A 331 17.78 2.51 2.78
N GLY A 332 17.74 2.08 4.04
CA GLY A 332 18.78 2.33 5.01
C GLY A 332 20.10 1.82 4.47
N GLY A 333 20.69 2.63 3.60
CA GLY A 333 22.05 2.46 3.15
C GLY A 333 22.96 2.68 4.35
N ARG A 334 23.48 1.59 4.86
CA ARG A 334 24.72 1.65 5.62
C ARG A 334 25.76 2.32 4.70
N TYR A 335 26.18 3.50 5.08
CA TYR A 335 27.48 4.06 4.75
C TYR A 335 28.31 4.08 6.03
#